data_ceceff0f1e1a4fc1b3c4462f422a390d
#
_entry.id   ceceff0f1e1a4fc1b3c4462f422a390d
#
_cell.length_a   1.000
_cell.length_b   1.000
_cell.length_c   1.000
_cell.angle_alpha   90.00
_cell.angle_beta   90.00
_cell.angle_gamma   90.00
#
_symmetry.space_group_name_H-M   'P 1'
#
loop_
_entity.id
_entity.type
_entity.pdbx_description
1 polymer ?
#
loop_
_entity_poly.entity_id
_entity_poly.type
_entity_poly.pdbx_seq_one_letter_code
_entity_poly.pdbx_strand_id
1 'polypeptide(L)'
;ALLSHYNMLTMGKNLMDVDPCKDTDDYVSYLPFAWIGEQMMSISCGLQIGYTLNFPESRETAQENIREIGPHVMFAPPRMYEQMTRTVQVKYLDAGWIKRKSYEIASSIGYHVADLKFGKKAIPFYWKILEWFAYLLVQKKLKDHLGLTRVRNAYTGGAAMGPDHFRFFHSLGVNLKQIYGQTEVAGISVVHRNGDIKFDTVGLPIPGTEVKITAEGEIITKSPSVFLGYYKNPEATAKTLKDGWLYSGDRGFIDEDKHLVVFDRTKDVMILKDGKPFAPQYLETRLKFSPYIKDSWVIGDKRDFITAVICIDYAVVGKWADTKKLTYTGYPELAQKPEVYDLVEEQIRKANKDLPELVKVIKFVNLYKELDADDDELTRTRKLRREFVGKKYEDIVNALYSKADGVHIDTTITYEDGRKTHIKTDLHICKVKA
;
A
#
# COMPACT_ATOMS: atom_id res chain seq x y z
N ALA A 1 6.24 23.99 3.69
CA ALA A 1 6.43 24.01 5.14
C ALA A 1 7.82 24.56 5.47
N LEU A 2 7.92 25.33 6.57
CA LEU A 2 9.18 25.81 7.13
C LEU A 2 9.53 24.93 8.34
N LEU A 3 10.59 24.14 8.19
CA LEU A 3 11.11 23.27 9.25
C LEU A 3 12.44 23.83 9.76
N SER A 4 12.57 23.94 11.08
CA SER A 4 13.85 24.29 11.71
C SER A 4 14.72 23.06 11.90
N HIS A 5 16.02 23.25 12.10
CA HIS A 5 16.92 22.17 12.53
C HIS A 5 16.43 21.49 13.81
N TYR A 6 15.86 22.28 14.72
CA TYR A 6 15.30 21.74 15.97
C TYR A 6 14.14 20.78 15.72
N ASN A 7 13.19 21.15 14.82
CA ASN A 7 12.08 20.26 14.46
C ASN A 7 12.59 18.93 13.89
N MET A 8 13.51 19.01 12.93
CA MET A 8 14.08 17.85 12.24
C MET A 8 14.86 16.94 13.20
N LEU A 9 15.78 17.50 13.97
CA LEU A 9 16.62 16.70 14.88
C LEU A 9 15.80 16.11 16.03
N THR A 10 14.80 16.83 16.55
CA THR A 10 13.91 16.29 17.61
C THR A 10 13.12 15.09 17.08
N MET A 11 12.57 15.17 15.88
CA MET A 11 11.86 14.04 15.28
C MET A 11 12.79 12.83 15.10
N GLY A 12 13.99 13.03 14.54
CA GLY A 12 14.98 11.96 14.37
C GLY A 12 15.34 11.28 15.70
N LYS A 13 15.62 12.09 16.74
CA LYS A 13 15.88 11.57 18.08
C LYS A 13 14.71 10.73 18.61
N ASN A 14 13.49 11.26 18.52
CA ASN A 14 12.31 10.58 19.05
C ASN A 14 12.01 9.26 18.31
N LEU A 15 12.31 9.17 17.00
CA LEU A 15 12.22 7.91 16.27
C LEU A 15 13.30 6.92 16.76
N MET A 16 14.52 7.39 16.98
CA MET A 16 15.62 6.52 17.43
C MET A 16 15.44 6.05 18.88
N ASP A 17 14.72 6.80 19.72
CA ASP A 17 14.32 6.35 21.05
C ASP A 17 13.33 5.17 20.99
N VAL A 18 12.59 5.02 19.89
CA VAL A 18 11.70 3.87 19.65
C VAL A 18 12.44 2.71 19.00
N ASP A 19 13.22 2.99 17.97
CA ASP A 19 13.90 2.00 17.13
C ASP A 19 15.38 2.36 16.97
N PRO A 20 16.22 2.05 17.94
CA PRO A 20 17.63 2.40 17.89
C PRO A 20 18.34 1.84 16.66
N CYS A 21 19.07 2.69 15.96
CA CYS A 21 20.01 2.34 14.90
C CYS A 21 21.45 2.47 15.40
N LYS A 22 22.40 1.92 14.65
CA LYS A 22 23.83 1.91 14.95
C LYS A 22 24.60 2.73 13.91
N ASP A 23 25.72 3.27 14.30
CA ASP A 23 26.69 3.94 13.39
C ASP A 23 27.23 2.99 12.31
N THR A 24 27.24 1.69 12.59
CA THR A 24 27.62 0.62 11.64
C THR A 24 26.50 0.20 10.69
N ASP A 25 25.33 0.81 10.76
CA ASP A 25 24.21 0.49 9.90
C ASP A 25 24.36 1.12 8.51
N ASP A 26 23.74 0.48 7.53
CA ASP A 26 23.58 1.00 6.18
C ASP A 26 22.14 1.43 5.95
N TYR A 27 21.96 2.60 5.35
CA TYR A 27 20.70 3.08 4.78
C TYR A 27 20.91 3.37 3.30
N VAL A 28 19.94 3.04 2.45
CA VAL A 28 19.94 3.40 1.03
C VAL A 28 19.01 4.57 0.79
N SER A 29 19.57 5.72 0.44
CA SER A 29 18.88 6.97 0.17
C SER A 29 18.48 7.00 -1.31
N TYR A 30 17.24 6.57 -1.61
CA TYR A 30 16.75 6.42 -2.99
C TYR A 30 15.48 7.22 -3.28
N LEU A 31 14.81 7.71 -2.24
CA LEU A 31 13.61 8.51 -2.41
C LEU A 31 13.97 9.93 -2.87
N PRO A 32 13.05 10.66 -3.53
CA PRO A 32 13.28 12.05 -3.88
C PRO A 32 13.61 12.89 -2.65
N PHE A 33 14.72 13.61 -2.67
CA PHE A 33 15.17 14.40 -1.52
C PHE A 33 14.24 15.55 -1.14
N ALA A 34 13.32 15.91 -2.04
CA ALA A 34 12.21 16.83 -1.75
C ALA A 34 11.14 16.24 -0.82
N TRP A 35 11.15 14.93 -0.59
CA TRP A 35 10.22 14.28 0.31
C TRP A 35 10.74 14.30 1.73
N ILE A 36 9.86 14.65 2.67
CA ILE A 36 10.23 14.70 4.09
C ILE A 36 10.73 13.35 4.62
N GLY A 37 10.18 12.24 4.11
CA GLY A 37 10.61 10.89 4.51
C GLY A 37 12.08 10.61 4.20
N GLU A 38 12.61 11.12 3.08
CA GLU A 38 14.02 10.99 2.76
C GLU A 38 14.87 11.90 3.65
N GLN A 39 14.48 13.17 3.81
CA GLN A 39 15.19 14.10 4.69
C GLN A 39 15.21 13.61 6.15
N MET A 40 14.11 13.02 6.59
CA MET A 40 13.98 12.43 7.91
C MET A 40 15.03 11.34 8.15
N MET A 41 15.12 10.39 7.23
CA MET A 41 16.07 9.28 7.37
C MET A 41 17.50 9.73 7.11
N SER A 42 17.78 10.40 5.97
CA SER A 42 19.15 10.75 5.58
C SER A 42 19.74 11.86 6.43
N ILE A 43 19.00 12.95 6.68
CA ILE A 43 19.53 14.10 7.41
C ILE A 43 19.29 13.92 8.92
N SER A 44 18.02 13.83 9.35
CA SER A 44 17.69 13.90 10.77
C SER A 44 18.26 12.73 11.55
N CYS A 45 18.02 11.51 11.07
CA CYS A 45 18.54 10.29 11.71
C CYS A 45 20.03 10.10 11.38
N GLY A 46 20.42 10.29 10.13
CA GLY A 46 21.80 10.10 9.67
C GLY A 46 22.82 10.96 10.45
N LEU A 47 22.52 12.25 10.64
CA LEU A 47 23.42 13.15 11.39
C LEU A 47 23.54 12.80 12.87
N GLN A 48 22.50 12.22 13.47
CA GLN A 48 22.50 11.88 14.89
C GLN A 48 23.17 10.55 15.19
N ILE A 49 23.02 9.59 14.27
CA ILE A 49 23.50 8.22 14.47
C ILE A 49 24.87 8.01 13.82
N GLY A 50 25.11 8.66 12.68
CA GLY A 50 26.34 8.49 11.91
C GLY A 50 26.37 7.23 11.07
N TYR A 51 25.23 6.62 10.73
CA TYR A 51 25.18 5.45 9.86
C TYR A 51 25.58 5.79 8.41
N THR A 52 25.98 4.77 7.65
CA THR A 52 26.40 4.95 6.27
C THR A 52 25.20 5.24 5.36
N LEU A 53 25.26 6.35 4.64
CA LEU A 53 24.32 6.71 3.58
C LEU A 53 24.85 6.20 2.25
N ASN A 54 24.11 5.32 1.61
CA ASN A 54 24.40 4.80 0.29
C ASN A 54 23.42 5.40 -0.72
N PHE A 55 23.91 5.89 -1.84
CA PHE A 55 23.08 6.47 -2.89
C PHE A 55 23.05 5.54 -4.11
N PRO A 56 21.88 5.18 -4.64
CA PRO A 56 21.80 4.39 -5.87
C PRO A 56 22.28 5.18 -7.07
N GLU A 57 22.77 4.49 -8.09
CA GLU A 57 23.24 5.10 -9.34
C GLU A 57 22.12 5.83 -10.08
N SER A 58 20.92 5.26 -10.07
CA SER A 58 19.71 5.84 -10.66
C SER A 58 18.45 5.35 -9.93
N ARG A 59 17.31 5.90 -10.30
CA ARG A 59 16.00 5.42 -9.77
C ARG A 59 15.66 4.01 -10.26
N GLU A 60 16.05 3.70 -11.48
CA GLU A 60 15.82 2.43 -12.15
C GLU A 60 16.62 1.31 -11.49
N THR A 61 17.84 1.59 -11.06
CA THR A 61 18.73 0.63 -10.38
C THR A 61 18.51 0.55 -8.87
N ALA A 62 17.66 1.39 -8.29
CA ALA A 62 17.49 1.49 -6.84
C ALA A 62 17.20 0.12 -6.16
N GLN A 63 16.35 -0.72 -6.76
CA GLN A 63 16.03 -2.04 -6.21
C GLN A 63 17.24 -2.99 -6.27
N GLU A 64 18.05 -2.90 -7.31
CA GLU A 64 19.27 -3.70 -7.46
C GLU A 64 20.32 -3.26 -6.43
N ASN A 65 20.52 -1.95 -6.30
CA ASN A 65 21.45 -1.41 -5.29
C ASN A 65 21.01 -1.71 -3.85
N ILE A 66 19.69 -1.67 -3.54
CA ILE A 66 19.15 -2.12 -2.25
C ILE A 66 19.51 -3.59 -2.01
N ARG A 67 19.40 -4.43 -3.03
CA ARG A 67 19.76 -5.84 -2.93
C ARG A 67 21.25 -6.06 -2.71
N GLU A 68 22.10 -5.34 -3.43
CA GLU A 68 23.57 -5.43 -3.33
C GLU A 68 24.09 -4.94 -1.99
N ILE A 69 23.59 -3.78 -1.54
CA ILE A 69 24.00 -3.17 -0.28
C ILE A 69 23.41 -3.94 0.90
N GLY A 70 22.16 -4.37 0.81
CA GLY A 70 21.43 -5.04 1.89
C GLY A 70 21.32 -4.16 3.14
N PRO A 71 20.53 -3.07 3.14
CA PRO A 71 20.50 -2.10 4.23
C PRO A 71 20.00 -2.71 5.55
N HIS A 72 20.36 -2.07 6.66
CA HIS A 72 19.87 -2.43 8.00
C HIS A 72 18.58 -1.70 8.36
N VAL A 73 18.40 -0.52 7.78
CA VAL A 73 17.24 0.35 7.95
C VAL A 73 16.65 0.65 6.59
N MET A 74 15.35 0.50 6.44
CA MET A 74 14.65 0.76 5.18
C MET A 74 13.38 1.58 5.44
N PHE A 75 13.21 2.66 4.70
CA PHE A 75 11.95 3.39 4.60
C PHE A 75 11.48 3.38 3.14
N ALA A 76 10.27 2.93 2.92
CA ALA A 76 9.71 2.86 1.59
C ALA A 76 8.20 3.16 1.59
N PRO A 77 7.68 3.84 0.57
CA PRO A 77 6.23 3.94 0.38
C PRO A 77 5.62 2.55 0.13
N PRO A 78 4.32 2.35 0.43
CA PRO A 78 3.63 1.07 0.26
C PRO A 78 3.86 0.43 -1.11
N ARG A 79 3.83 1.23 -2.17
CA ARG A 79 4.03 0.78 -3.55
C ARG A 79 5.32 -0.03 -3.78
N MET A 80 6.40 0.34 -3.09
CA MET A 80 7.66 -0.40 -3.25
C MET A 80 7.57 -1.80 -2.64
N TYR A 81 6.96 -1.91 -1.48
CA TYR A 81 6.67 -3.20 -0.85
C TYR A 81 5.67 -4.02 -1.67
N GLU A 82 4.64 -3.39 -2.22
CA GLU A 82 3.69 -4.01 -3.16
C GLU A 82 4.43 -4.59 -4.37
N GLN A 83 5.36 -3.83 -4.96
CA GLN A 83 6.18 -4.28 -6.08
C GLN A 83 7.10 -5.44 -5.71
N MET A 84 7.71 -5.42 -4.51
CA MET A 84 8.50 -6.54 -4.00
C MET A 84 7.65 -7.81 -3.87
N THR A 85 6.44 -7.69 -3.28
CA THR A 85 5.49 -8.82 -3.18
C THR A 85 5.14 -9.37 -4.56
N ARG A 86 4.78 -8.48 -5.50
CA ARG A 86 4.46 -8.85 -6.88
C ARG A 86 5.62 -9.59 -7.56
N THR A 87 6.86 -9.11 -7.38
CA THR A 87 8.05 -9.77 -7.94
C THR A 87 8.18 -11.22 -7.45
N VAL A 88 7.92 -11.47 -6.17
CA VAL A 88 7.93 -12.83 -5.61
C VAL A 88 6.80 -13.67 -6.20
N GLN A 89 5.59 -13.12 -6.28
CA GLN A 89 4.42 -13.82 -6.82
C GLN A 89 4.60 -14.19 -8.31
N VAL A 90 5.14 -13.27 -9.12
CA VAL A 90 5.43 -13.55 -10.54
C VAL A 90 6.48 -14.66 -10.67
N LYS A 91 7.56 -14.59 -9.88
CA LYS A 91 8.58 -15.66 -9.88
C LYS A 91 8.04 -17.01 -9.37
N TYR A 92 7.08 -17.00 -8.46
CA TYR A 92 6.37 -18.20 -8.04
C TYR A 92 5.59 -18.83 -9.21
N LEU A 93 4.89 -18.01 -10.02
CA LEU A 93 4.17 -18.49 -11.20
C LEU A 93 5.08 -19.09 -12.27
N ASP A 94 6.29 -18.53 -12.42
CA ASP A 94 7.31 -19.01 -13.36
C ASP A 94 8.12 -20.21 -12.80
N ALA A 95 7.98 -20.53 -11.52
CA ALA A 95 8.80 -21.55 -10.87
C ALA A 95 8.37 -22.97 -11.24
N GLY A 96 9.35 -23.89 -11.31
CA GLY A 96 9.09 -25.31 -11.43
C GLY A 96 8.39 -25.90 -10.20
N TRP A 97 7.76 -27.04 -10.37
CA TRP A 97 6.95 -27.75 -9.38
C TRP A 97 7.58 -27.85 -7.98
N ILE A 98 8.84 -28.27 -7.89
CA ILE A 98 9.54 -28.42 -6.59
C ILE A 98 9.65 -27.07 -5.87
N LYS A 99 10.05 -26.01 -6.59
CA LYS A 99 10.19 -24.68 -6.03
C LYS A 99 8.84 -24.12 -5.56
N ARG A 100 7.75 -24.35 -6.33
CA ARG A 100 6.40 -23.96 -5.93
C ARG A 100 5.98 -24.63 -4.63
N LYS A 101 6.14 -25.95 -4.54
CA LYS A 101 5.79 -26.72 -3.33
C LYS A 101 6.60 -26.29 -2.11
N SER A 102 7.90 -26.09 -2.28
CA SER A 102 8.76 -25.57 -1.21
C SER A 102 8.32 -24.19 -0.73
N TYR A 103 7.97 -23.28 -1.67
CA TYR A 103 7.45 -21.95 -1.35
C TYR A 103 6.11 -22.03 -0.61
N GLU A 104 5.15 -22.85 -1.10
CA GLU A 104 3.83 -23.01 -0.48
C GLU A 104 3.95 -23.47 0.98
N ILE A 105 4.77 -24.48 1.24
CA ILE A 105 5.01 -25.01 2.59
C ILE A 105 5.66 -23.94 3.48
N ALA A 106 6.77 -23.35 3.01
CA ALA A 106 7.49 -22.35 3.80
C ALA A 106 6.64 -21.11 4.08
N SER A 107 5.86 -20.65 3.09
CA SER A 107 4.94 -19.52 3.26
C SER A 107 3.82 -19.84 4.25
N SER A 108 3.22 -21.04 4.18
CA SER A 108 2.20 -21.48 5.13
C SER A 108 2.71 -21.47 6.58
N ILE A 109 3.93 -21.96 6.80
CA ILE A 109 4.58 -21.91 8.11
C ILE A 109 4.81 -20.46 8.54
N GLY A 110 5.38 -19.63 7.65
CA GLY A 110 5.65 -18.23 7.93
C GLY A 110 4.39 -17.42 8.27
N TYR A 111 3.32 -17.59 7.49
CA TYR A 111 2.03 -16.94 7.76
C TYR A 111 1.45 -17.38 9.10
N HIS A 112 1.47 -18.68 9.42
CA HIS A 112 0.96 -19.17 10.70
C HIS A 112 1.72 -18.56 11.88
N VAL A 113 3.06 -18.51 11.80
CA VAL A 113 3.90 -17.91 12.86
C VAL A 113 3.66 -16.38 12.96
N ALA A 114 3.51 -15.70 11.82
CA ALA A 114 3.17 -14.28 11.81
C ALA A 114 1.81 -14.02 12.49
N ASP A 115 0.79 -14.82 12.18
CA ASP A 115 -0.55 -14.70 12.79
C ASP A 115 -0.53 -14.93 14.31
N LEU A 116 0.31 -15.86 14.79
CA LEU A 116 0.51 -16.05 16.22
C LEU A 116 1.16 -14.82 16.88
N LYS A 117 2.18 -14.22 16.21
CA LYS A 117 2.85 -13.00 16.68
C LYS A 117 1.86 -11.82 16.74
N PHE A 118 1.05 -11.61 15.70
CA PHE A 118 0.03 -10.55 15.68
C PHE A 118 -1.05 -10.76 16.73
N GLY A 119 -1.47 -11.99 16.95
CA GLY A 119 -2.41 -12.34 18.03
C GLY A 119 -1.81 -12.32 19.43
N LYS A 120 -0.54 -11.89 19.58
CA LYS A 120 0.20 -11.90 20.87
C LYS A 120 0.15 -13.28 21.56
N LYS A 121 0.06 -14.37 20.77
CA LYS A 121 0.00 -15.75 21.25
C LYS A 121 1.40 -16.35 21.38
N ALA A 122 1.59 -17.23 22.36
CA ALA A 122 2.84 -17.97 22.51
C ALA A 122 3.06 -18.88 21.28
N ILE A 123 4.27 -18.85 20.73
CA ILE A 123 4.65 -19.73 19.62
C ILE A 123 5.14 -21.05 20.20
N PRO A 124 4.46 -22.19 19.95
CA PRO A 124 4.90 -23.49 20.37
C PRO A 124 6.30 -23.84 19.82
N PHE A 125 7.09 -24.58 20.58
CA PHE A 125 8.49 -24.85 20.23
C PHE A 125 8.66 -25.53 18.87
N TYR A 126 7.77 -26.45 18.50
CA TYR A 126 7.83 -27.12 17.20
C TYR A 126 7.61 -26.14 16.02
N TRP A 127 6.80 -25.07 16.17
CA TRP A 127 6.65 -24.04 15.15
C TRP A 127 7.92 -23.21 14.96
N LYS A 128 8.69 -22.97 16.04
CA LYS A 128 10.00 -22.31 15.94
C LYS A 128 10.99 -23.13 15.13
N ILE A 129 10.97 -24.46 15.30
CA ILE A 129 11.81 -25.38 14.53
C ILE A 129 11.38 -25.36 13.05
N LEU A 130 10.08 -25.46 12.76
CA LEU A 130 9.56 -25.39 11.39
C LEU A 130 9.86 -24.04 10.72
N GLU A 131 9.71 -22.92 11.44
CA GLU A 131 10.08 -21.57 10.97
C GLU A 131 11.57 -21.50 10.62
N TRP A 132 12.46 -22.09 11.43
CA TRP A 132 13.88 -22.14 11.16
C TRP A 132 14.21 -22.91 9.86
N PHE A 133 13.58 -24.06 9.63
CA PHE A 133 13.73 -24.81 8.38
C PHE A 133 13.16 -24.03 7.18
N ALA A 134 11.97 -23.45 7.31
CA ALA A 134 11.36 -22.61 6.27
C ALA A 134 12.25 -21.40 5.92
N TYR A 135 12.86 -20.79 6.94
CA TYR A 135 13.83 -19.70 6.77
C TYR A 135 15.04 -20.15 5.94
N LEU A 136 15.71 -21.23 6.32
CA LEU A 136 16.91 -21.69 5.64
C LEU A 136 16.64 -22.11 4.19
N LEU A 137 15.56 -22.83 3.95
CA LEU A 137 15.28 -23.42 2.65
C LEU A 137 14.72 -22.38 1.64
N VAL A 138 13.90 -21.44 2.09
CA VAL A 138 13.16 -20.54 1.18
C VAL A 138 13.27 -19.07 1.58
N GLN A 139 12.92 -18.70 2.82
CA GLN A 139 12.72 -17.31 3.20
C GLN A 139 14.02 -16.50 3.15
N LYS A 140 15.15 -17.08 3.54
CA LYS A 140 16.48 -16.46 3.45
C LYS A 140 16.80 -16.02 2.02
N LYS A 141 16.56 -16.91 1.03
CA LYS A 141 16.81 -16.62 -0.39
C LYS A 141 15.86 -15.53 -0.93
N LEU A 142 14.61 -15.53 -0.47
CA LEU A 142 13.65 -14.47 -0.83
C LEU A 142 14.06 -13.14 -0.24
N LYS A 143 14.42 -13.10 1.03
CA LYS A 143 14.93 -11.87 1.69
C LYS A 143 16.17 -11.33 1.00
N ASP A 144 17.12 -12.19 0.66
CA ASP A 144 18.32 -11.83 -0.07
C ASP A 144 18.00 -11.23 -1.44
N HIS A 145 17.10 -11.87 -2.18
CA HIS A 145 16.67 -11.38 -3.48
C HIS A 145 15.96 -10.02 -3.42
N LEU A 146 15.30 -9.71 -2.31
CA LEU A 146 14.63 -8.44 -2.06
C LEU A 146 15.54 -7.39 -1.40
N GLY A 147 16.76 -7.75 -1.00
CA GLY A 147 17.69 -6.88 -0.26
C GLY A 147 17.32 -6.71 1.21
N LEU A 148 16.51 -7.61 1.77
CA LEU A 148 15.94 -7.48 3.12
C LEU A 148 16.63 -8.37 4.17
N THR A 149 17.74 -9.02 3.84
CA THR A 149 18.39 -9.99 4.74
C THR A 149 18.88 -9.35 6.02
N ARG A 150 19.48 -8.15 5.93
CA ARG A 150 20.02 -7.42 7.10
C ARG A 150 19.05 -6.44 7.72
N VAL A 151 17.88 -6.22 7.09
CA VAL A 151 16.91 -5.21 7.56
C VAL A 151 16.39 -5.59 8.94
N ARG A 152 16.60 -4.69 9.90
CA ARG A 152 16.08 -4.75 11.27
C ARG A 152 14.88 -3.83 11.46
N ASN A 153 14.96 -2.63 10.92
CA ASN A 153 13.92 -1.62 10.97
C ASN A 153 13.40 -1.33 9.56
N ALA A 154 12.21 -1.80 9.25
CA ALA A 154 11.52 -1.56 8.00
C ALA A 154 10.29 -0.69 8.24
N TYR A 155 10.17 0.42 7.51
CA TYR A 155 9.06 1.35 7.66
C TYR A 155 8.33 1.55 6.34
N THR A 156 7.01 1.72 6.44
CA THR A 156 6.18 2.18 5.34
C THR A 156 5.28 3.31 5.80
N GLY A 157 5.05 4.29 4.93
CA GLY A 157 4.24 5.46 5.26
C GLY A 157 3.86 6.29 4.03
N GLY A 158 3.11 7.38 4.27
CA GLY A 158 2.59 8.25 3.23
C GLY A 158 1.28 7.77 2.59
N ALA A 159 0.91 6.51 2.80
CA ALA A 159 -0.40 5.92 2.50
C ALA A 159 -0.60 4.67 3.37
N ALA A 160 -1.83 4.22 3.51
CA ALA A 160 -2.13 2.96 4.17
C ALA A 160 -1.63 1.78 3.32
N MET A 161 -1.07 0.78 3.98
CA MET A 161 -0.68 -0.48 3.37
C MET A 161 -1.68 -1.57 3.76
N GLY A 162 -2.10 -2.39 2.79
CA GLY A 162 -3.05 -3.47 3.06
C GLY A 162 -2.49 -4.55 4.00
N PRO A 163 -3.36 -5.18 4.80
CA PRO A 163 -2.97 -6.18 5.79
C PRO A 163 -2.24 -7.38 5.18
N ASP A 164 -2.58 -7.75 3.95
CA ASP A 164 -1.98 -8.90 3.25
C ASP A 164 -0.49 -8.69 2.97
N HIS A 165 -0.08 -7.46 2.63
CA HIS A 165 1.32 -7.11 2.46
C HIS A 165 2.08 -7.14 3.79
N PHE A 166 1.48 -6.64 4.89
CA PHE A 166 2.07 -6.76 6.22
C PHE A 166 2.31 -8.21 6.59
N ARG A 167 1.28 -9.06 6.46
CA ARG A 167 1.38 -10.50 6.72
C ARG A 167 2.46 -11.15 5.87
N PHE A 168 2.55 -10.78 4.58
CA PHE A 168 3.58 -11.31 3.69
C PHE A 168 4.99 -11.00 4.20
N PHE A 169 5.33 -9.74 4.51
CA PHE A 169 6.67 -9.40 4.99
C PHE A 169 6.97 -9.99 6.36
N HIS A 170 6.01 -9.99 7.26
CA HIS A 170 6.16 -10.64 8.56
C HIS A 170 6.30 -12.16 8.44
N SER A 171 5.67 -12.80 7.47
CA SER A 171 5.86 -14.23 7.19
C SER A 171 7.28 -14.56 6.70
N LEU A 172 7.97 -13.59 6.11
CA LEU A 172 9.39 -13.68 5.76
C LEU A 172 10.33 -13.31 6.93
N GLY A 173 9.80 -12.94 8.09
CA GLY A 173 10.58 -12.47 9.22
C GLY A 173 11.15 -11.04 9.03
N VAL A 174 10.49 -10.20 8.22
CA VAL A 174 10.80 -8.77 8.10
C VAL A 174 9.87 -8.00 9.04
N ASN A 175 10.44 -7.25 9.98
CA ASN A 175 9.70 -6.45 10.96
C ASN A 175 9.23 -5.12 10.33
N LEU A 176 8.26 -5.23 9.44
CA LEU A 176 7.67 -4.07 8.75
C LEU A 176 6.71 -3.34 9.68
N LYS A 177 6.83 -2.01 9.75
CA LYS A 177 6.03 -1.13 10.57
C LYS A 177 5.36 -0.06 9.73
N GLN A 178 4.10 0.23 10.02
CA GLN A 178 3.43 1.42 9.51
C GLN A 178 3.87 2.62 10.32
N ILE A 179 4.12 3.73 9.64
CA ILE A 179 4.29 5.05 10.24
C ILE A 179 3.19 5.99 9.77
N TYR A 180 2.85 6.97 10.60
CA TYR A 180 1.98 8.07 10.24
C TYR A 180 2.63 9.40 10.59
N GLY A 181 2.46 10.35 9.69
CA GLY A 181 2.92 11.72 9.85
C GLY A 181 2.85 12.47 8.53
N GLN A 182 3.35 13.68 8.55
CA GLN A 182 3.29 14.60 7.41
C GLN A 182 4.48 15.57 7.47
N THR A 183 4.67 16.34 6.41
CA THR A 183 5.79 17.31 6.34
C THR A 183 5.76 18.29 7.50
N GLU A 184 4.58 18.70 7.94
CA GLU A 184 4.33 19.67 9.00
C GLU A 184 4.74 19.19 10.40
N VAL A 185 5.05 17.91 10.56
CA VAL A 185 5.61 17.32 11.80
C VAL A 185 6.99 16.71 11.58
N ALA A 186 7.71 17.22 10.58
CA ALA A 186 9.05 16.75 10.21
C ALA A 186 9.11 15.26 9.83
N GLY A 187 7.99 14.63 9.45
CA GLY A 187 7.93 13.28 8.92
C GLY A 187 7.08 12.31 9.72
N ILE A 188 7.35 12.08 11.01
CA ILE A 188 6.66 11.05 11.81
C ILE A 188 6.09 11.65 13.09
N SER A 189 4.87 11.25 13.40
CA SER A 189 4.24 11.47 14.71
C SER A 189 3.87 10.15 15.42
N VAL A 190 3.61 9.09 14.65
CA VAL A 190 3.14 7.79 15.15
C VAL A 190 3.84 6.67 14.42
N VAL A 191 4.19 5.59 15.12
CA VAL A 191 4.80 4.38 14.55
C VAL A 191 4.45 3.14 15.37
N HIS A 192 4.34 1.98 14.72
CA HIS A 192 4.22 0.70 15.39
C HIS A 192 5.42 0.41 16.30
N ARG A 193 5.18 -0.29 17.40
CA ARG A 193 6.23 -0.77 18.31
C ARG A 193 6.63 -2.21 17.98
N ASN A 194 7.84 -2.59 18.36
CA ASN A 194 8.30 -3.97 18.25
C ASN A 194 7.39 -4.89 19.08
N GLY A 195 6.86 -5.93 18.45
CA GLY A 195 5.93 -6.87 19.10
C GLY A 195 4.52 -6.34 19.32
N ASP A 196 4.22 -5.12 18.86
CA ASP A 196 2.90 -4.51 18.97
C ASP A 196 2.50 -3.87 17.62
N ILE A 197 2.20 -4.74 16.67
CA ILE A 197 1.84 -4.37 15.31
C ILE A 197 0.42 -4.87 15.03
N LYS A 198 -0.44 -3.96 14.61
CA LYS A 198 -1.81 -4.25 14.16
C LYS A 198 -1.99 -3.74 12.73
N PHE A 199 -2.54 -4.56 11.85
CA PHE A 199 -2.63 -4.26 10.41
C PHE A 199 -3.41 -3.00 10.05
N ASP A 200 -4.47 -2.70 10.80
CA ASP A 200 -5.39 -1.60 10.48
C ASP A 200 -5.07 -0.33 11.27
N THR A 201 -3.89 -0.28 11.91
CA THR A 201 -3.45 0.86 12.71
C THR A 201 -2.10 1.39 12.22
N VAL A 202 -1.72 2.55 12.73
CA VAL A 202 -0.38 3.11 12.50
C VAL A 202 0.49 3.11 13.77
N GLY A 203 -0.02 2.53 14.87
CA GLY A 203 0.70 2.36 16.14
C GLY A 203 0.48 3.48 17.13
N LEU A 204 1.53 3.81 17.89
CA LEU A 204 1.52 4.72 19.02
C LEU A 204 2.33 5.99 18.74
N PRO A 205 2.01 7.14 19.35
CA PRO A 205 2.81 8.36 19.26
C PRO A 205 4.28 8.11 19.62
N ILE A 206 5.21 8.73 18.88
CA ILE A 206 6.63 8.70 19.25
C ILE A 206 6.87 9.54 20.52
N PRO A 207 7.95 9.33 21.26
CA PRO A 207 8.26 10.13 22.45
C PRO A 207 8.20 11.64 22.17
N GLY A 208 7.72 12.42 23.14
CA GLY A 208 7.57 13.87 23.00
C GLY A 208 6.46 14.32 22.05
N THR A 209 5.61 13.41 21.59
CA THR A 209 4.49 13.71 20.69
C THR A 209 3.17 13.32 21.34
N GLU A 210 2.23 14.25 21.35
CA GLU A 210 0.84 14.02 21.74
C GLU A 210 -0.05 13.97 20.51
N VAL A 211 -0.98 13.01 20.49
CA VAL A 211 -1.99 12.87 19.44
C VAL A 211 -3.37 12.85 20.08
N LYS A 212 -4.29 13.63 19.53
CA LYS A 212 -5.70 13.68 19.94
C LYS A 212 -6.63 13.63 18.73
N ILE A 213 -7.86 13.29 18.99
CA ILE A 213 -8.95 13.29 18.00
C ILE A 213 -9.93 14.39 18.41
N THR A 214 -10.28 15.28 17.48
CA THR A 214 -11.29 16.33 17.70
C THR A 214 -12.68 15.73 17.74
N ALA A 215 -13.69 16.53 18.13
CA ALA A 215 -15.09 16.10 18.10
C ALA A 215 -15.58 15.73 16.68
N GLU A 216 -14.97 16.34 15.66
CA GLU A 216 -15.25 16.05 14.24
C GLU A 216 -14.48 14.85 13.70
N GLY A 217 -13.64 14.21 14.55
CA GLY A 217 -12.84 13.04 14.17
C GLY A 217 -11.52 13.38 13.46
N GLU A 218 -11.07 14.64 13.49
CA GLU A 218 -9.79 15.04 12.91
C GLU A 218 -8.63 14.70 13.86
N ILE A 219 -7.55 14.19 13.29
CA ILE A 219 -6.32 13.90 14.01
C ILE A 219 -5.54 15.20 14.20
N ILE A 220 -5.22 15.53 15.46
CA ILE A 220 -4.37 16.66 15.80
C ILE A 220 -3.13 16.20 16.56
N THR A 221 -2.00 16.83 16.26
CA THR A 221 -0.69 16.46 16.81
C THR A 221 -0.02 17.66 17.48
N LYS A 222 0.58 17.45 18.66
CA LYS A 222 1.42 18.42 19.32
C LYS A 222 2.80 17.82 19.60
N SER A 223 3.84 18.48 19.12
CA SER A 223 5.22 18.01 19.23
C SER A 223 6.20 19.16 19.02
N PRO A 224 7.39 19.12 19.60
CA PRO A 224 8.48 20.03 19.23
C PRO A 224 8.92 19.89 17.76
N SER A 225 8.54 18.79 17.12
CA SER A 225 8.80 18.54 15.68
C SER A 225 7.84 19.26 14.74
N VAL A 226 6.78 19.89 15.27
CA VAL A 226 5.80 20.64 14.46
C VAL A 226 6.46 21.86 13.82
N PHE A 227 6.16 22.09 12.56
CA PHE A 227 6.73 23.12 11.72
C PHE A 227 6.49 24.55 12.22
N LEU A 228 7.25 25.51 11.69
CA LEU A 228 7.09 26.93 12.03
C LEU A 228 5.92 27.59 11.29
N GLY A 229 5.47 27.01 10.19
CA GLY A 229 4.40 27.49 9.35
C GLY A 229 4.67 27.34 7.85
N TYR A 230 3.77 27.81 7.01
CA TYR A 230 3.95 27.83 5.56
C TYR A 230 4.62 29.12 5.10
N TYR A 231 5.65 28.98 4.27
CA TYR A 231 6.41 30.13 3.74
C TYR A 231 5.49 31.11 3.00
N LYS A 232 5.51 32.38 3.44
CA LYS A 232 4.69 33.45 2.89
C LYS A 232 3.18 33.16 2.81
N ASN A 233 2.67 32.26 3.66
CA ASN A 233 1.24 31.93 3.71
C ASN A 233 0.73 31.87 5.16
N PRO A 234 0.55 33.04 5.83
CA PRO A 234 0.08 33.09 7.20
C PRO A 234 -1.36 32.59 7.40
N GLU A 235 -2.22 32.74 6.38
CA GLU A 235 -3.60 32.24 6.43
C GLU A 235 -3.64 30.70 6.54
N ALA A 236 -2.91 30.01 5.67
CA ALA A 236 -2.81 28.55 5.74
C ALA A 236 -2.17 28.10 7.06
N THR A 237 -1.16 28.83 7.53
CA THR A 237 -0.52 28.55 8.82
C THR A 237 -1.53 28.64 9.96
N ALA A 238 -2.31 29.72 10.05
CA ALA A 238 -3.31 29.90 11.10
C ALA A 238 -4.45 28.87 11.04
N LYS A 239 -4.79 28.37 9.85
CA LYS A 239 -5.75 27.26 9.70
C LYS A 239 -5.23 25.94 10.21
N THR A 240 -3.95 25.68 10.00
CA THR A 240 -3.31 24.39 10.28
C THR A 240 -2.70 24.32 11.69
N LEU A 241 -2.19 25.42 12.22
CA LEU A 241 -1.55 25.48 13.53
C LEU A 241 -2.37 26.37 14.48
N LYS A 242 -2.97 25.75 15.51
CA LYS A 242 -3.82 26.44 16.50
C LYS A 242 -3.40 26.01 17.91
N ASP A 243 -3.06 26.96 18.75
CA ASP A 243 -2.69 26.74 20.17
C ASP A 243 -1.58 25.68 20.37
N GLY A 244 -0.66 25.63 19.42
CA GLY A 244 0.43 24.65 19.40
C GLY A 244 0.05 23.24 18.91
N TRP A 245 -1.20 23.06 18.45
CA TRP A 245 -1.68 21.84 17.83
C TRP A 245 -1.69 21.95 16.30
N LEU A 246 -1.10 20.94 15.66
CA LEU A 246 -1.15 20.75 14.23
C LEU A 246 -2.45 20.02 13.86
N TYR A 247 -3.30 20.64 13.08
CA TYR A 247 -4.51 20.06 12.49
C TYR A 247 -4.13 19.39 11.18
N SER A 248 -4.22 18.06 11.16
CA SER A 248 -3.66 17.26 10.05
C SER A 248 -4.49 17.27 8.78
N GLY A 249 -5.78 17.50 8.89
CA GLY A 249 -6.76 17.29 7.79
C GLY A 249 -7.09 15.81 7.55
N ASP A 250 -6.52 14.89 8.32
CA ASP A 250 -6.79 13.46 8.26
C ASP A 250 -7.79 13.08 9.36
N ARG A 251 -8.64 12.08 9.10
CA ARG A 251 -9.57 11.52 10.08
C ARG A 251 -9.09 10.21 10.64
N GLY A 252 -9.41 9.98 11.91
CA GLY A 252 -9.06 8.76 12.60
C GLY A 252 -9.71 8.63 13.96
N PHE A 253 -9.35 7.57 14.67
CA PHE A 253 -9.69 7.36 16.06
C PHE A 253 -8.57 6.62 16.77
N ILE A 254 -8.61 6.62 18.09
CA ILE A 254 -7.69 5.84 18.93
C ILE A 254 -8.45 4.61 19.41
N ASP A 255 -7.91 3.41 19.12
CA ASP A 255 -8.53 2.15 19.49
C ASP A 255 -8.35 1.81 20.99
N GLU A 256 -8.90 0.67 21.41
CA GLU A 256 -8.85 0.19 22.79
C GLU A 256 -7.42 -0.05 23.30
N ASP A 257 -6.48 -0.42 22.41
CA ASP A 257 -5.06 -0.60 22.71
C ASP A 257 -4.25 0.70 22.57
N LYS A 258 -4.92 1.84 22.39
CA LYS A 258 -4.35 3.19 22.20
C LYS A 258 -3.63 3.39 20.87
N HIS A 259 -3.77 2.47 19.92
CA HIS A 259 -3.25 2.66 18.58
C HIS A 259 -4.08 3.69 17.81
N LEU A 260 -3.39 4.53 17.05
CA LEU A 260 -4.06 5.41 16.10
C LEU A 260 -4.49 4.61 14.88
N VAL A 261 -5.76 4.69 14.56
CA VAL A 261 -6.35 4.22 13.30
C VAL A 261 -6.58 5.45 12.43
N VAL A 262 -5.97 5.46 11.27
CA VAL A 262 -6.13 6.54 10.29
C VAL A 262 -7.08 6.05 9.21
N PHE A 263 -8.17 6.77 9.03
CA PHE A 263 -9.01 6.61 7.85
C PHE A 263 -8.37 7.33 6.66
N ASP A 264 -9.01 7.37 5.54
CA ASP A 264 -8.57 8.20 4.45
C ASP A 264 -8.79 9.70 4.79
N ARG A 265 -8.23 10.61 3.96
CA ARG A 265 -8.54 12.03 4.13
C ARG A 265 -10.04 12.21 4.18
N THR A 266 -10.49 13.17 4.96
CA THR A 266 -11.92 13.51 5.17
C THR A 266 -12.77 13.49 3.89
N LYS A 267 -12.13 13.71 2.73
CA LYS A 267 -12.76 13.74 1.40
C LYS A 267 -12.88 12.39 0.71
N ASP A 268 -12.21 11.35 1.21
CA ASP A 268 -12.06 10.06 0.50
C ASP A 268 -12.85 8.90 1.16
N VAL A 269 -13.41 9.12 2.36
CA VAL A 269 -14.36 8.18 2.98
C VAL A 269 -15.70 8.27 2.24
N MET A 270 -16.15 7.17 1.69
CA MET A 270 -17.45 7.05 1.02
C MET A 270 -18.53 6.56 1.99
N ILE A 271 -19.76 6.96 1.73
CA ILE A 271 -20.91 6.57 2.55
C ILE A 271 -21.91 5.85 1.66
N LEU A 272 -22.24 4.62 2.01
CA LEU A 272 -23.31 3.89 1.34
C LEU A 272 -24.68 4.57 1.59
N LYS A 273 -25.66 4.23 0.79
CA LYS A 273 -27.02 4.80 0.87
C LYS A 273 -27.71 4.55 2.23
N ASP A 274 -27.32 3.49 2.92
CA ASP A 274 -27.78 3.15 4.27
C ASP A 274 -27.05 3.91 5.40
N GLY A 275 -26.17 4.85 5.04
CA GLY A 275 -25.41 5.70 5.96
C GLY A 275 -24.11 5.10 6.48
N LYS A 276 -23.71 3.90 6.05
CA LYS A 276 -22.50 3.22 6.54
C LYS A 276 -21.26 3.73 5.79
N PRO A 277 -20.22 4.15 6.53
CA PRO A 277 -18.96 4.59 5.93
C PRO A 277 -18.10 3.39 5.51
N PHE A 278 -17.36 3.55 4.43
CA PHE A 278 -16.30 2.62 4.02
C PHE A 278 -15.11 3.38 3.40
N ALA A 279 -13.93 2.77 3.47
CA ALA A 279 -12.69 3.31 2.91
C ALA A 279 -12.40 2.61 1.57
N PRO A 280 -12.64 3.24 0.41
CA PRO A 280 -12.42 2.61 -0.88
C PRO A 280 -10.95 2.24 -1.11
N GLN A 281 -10.01 3.06 -0.66
CA GLN A 281 -8.59 2.80 -0.80
C GLN A 281 -8.15 1.52 -0.07
N TYR A 282 -8.75 1.21 1.07
CA TYR A 282 -8.50 -0.05 1.80
C TYR A 282 -8.87 -1.27 0.94
N LEU A 283 -10.05 -1.26 0.33
CA LEU A 283 -10.51 -2.33 -0.56
C LEU A 283 -9.64 -2.44 -1.80
N GLU A 284 -9.29 -1.30 -2.41
CA GLU A 284 -8.40 -1.24 -3.57
C GLU A 284 -7.02 -1.84 -3.28
N THR A 285 -6.47 -1.57 -2.11
CA THR A 285 -5.17 -2.12 -1.70
C THR A 285 -5.25 -3.63 -1.48
N ARG A 286 -6.34 -4.14 -0.93
CA ARG A 286 -6.58 -5.59 -0.81
C ARG A 286 -6.71 -6.27 -2.17
N LEU A 287 -7.43 -5.67 -3.11
CA LEU A 287 -7.57 -6.20 -4.47
C LEU A 287 -6.21 -6.24 -5.19
N LYS A 288 -5.40 -5.20 -5.05
CA LYS A 288 -4.06 -5.10 -5.65
C LYS A 288 -3.02 -6.04 -5.02
N PHE A 289 -3.33 -6.72 -3.93
CA PHE A 289 -2.47 -7.79 -3.42
C PHE A 289 -2.38 -8.97 -4.40
N SER A 290 -3.41 -9.17 -5.22
CA SER A 290 -3.36 -10.16 -6.28
C SER A 290 -2.37 -9.77 -7.39
N PRO A 291 -1.47 -10.67 -7.84
CA PRO A 291 -0.56 -10.39 -8.95
C PRO A 291 -1.27 -10.15 -10.28
N TYR A 292 -2.52 -10.60 -10.40
CA TYR A 292 -3.33 -10.46 -11.61
C TYR A 292 -4.04 -9.11 -11.73
N ILE A 293 -4.12 -8.34 -10.63
CA ILE A 293 -4.77 -7.03 -10.58
C ILE A 293 -3.70 -5.94 -10.47
N LYS A 294 -3.59 -5.09 -11.48
CA LYS A 294 -2.63 -3.98 -11.49
C LYS A 294 -3.16 -2.78 -10.74
N ASP A 295 -4.38 -2.38 -11.07
CA ASP A 295 -5.08 -1.27 -10.42
C ASP A 295 -6.56 -1.66 -10.23
N SER A 296 -7.21 -1.02 -9.27
CA SER A 296 -8.64 -1.18 -9.00
C SER A 296 -9.24 0.15 -8.59
N TRP A 297 -10.48 0.38 -9.00
CA TRP A 297 -11.27 1.52 -8.61
C TRP A 297 -12.56 1.04 -7.96
N VAL A 298 -12.68 1.29 -6.66
CA VAL A 298 -13.84 0.90 -5.86
C VAL A 298 -14.85 2.04 -5.81
N ILE A 299 -16.11 1.71 -6.06
CA ILE A 299 -17.24 2.64 -6.17
C ILE A 299 -18.33 2.20 -5.22
N GLY A 300 -18.98 3.15 -4.52
CA GLY A 300 -20.06 2.83 -3.58
C GLY A 300 -20.69 4.07 -2.93
N ASP A 301 -20.14 5.27 -3.17
CA ASP A 301 -20.68 6.49 -2.56
C ASP A 301 -22.16 6.70 -2.92
N LYS A 302 -23.02 6.82 -1.89
CA LYS A 302 -24.48 6.94 -2.02
C LYS A 302 -25.15 5.84 -2.83
N ARG A 303 -24.52 4.65 -2.91
CA ARG A 303 -25.03 3.47 -3.61
C ARG A 303 -25.47 2.38 -2.62
N ASP A 304 -26.28 1.44 -3.12
CA ASP A 304 -26.83 0.36 -2.30
C ASP A 304 -25.80 -0.71 -1.94
N PHE A 305 -24.73 -0.86 -2.73
CA PHE A 305 -23.64 -1.82 -2.55
C PHE A 305 -22.34 -1.35 -3.21
N ILE A 306 -21.25 -2.02 -2.91
CA ILE A 306 -19.91 -1.70 -3.44
C ILE A 306 -19.64 -2.47 -4.72
N THR A 307 -19.06 -1.78 -5.70
CA THR A 307 -18.62 -2.34 -6.97
C THR A 307 -17.15 -2.00 -7.24
N ALA A 308 -16.52 -2.71 -8.18
CA ALA A 308 -15.15 -2.44 -8.57
C ALA A 308 -14.97 -2.43 -10.09
N VAL A 309 -14.17 -1.49 -10.59
CA VAL A 309 -13.57 -1.54 -11.93
C VAL A 309 -12.15 -2.04 -11.77
N ILE A 310 -11.80 -3.10 -12.48
CA ILE A 310 -10.52 -3.80 -12.34
C ILE A 310 -9.66 -3.59 -13.60
N CYS A 311 -8.41 -3.20 -13.39
CA CYS A 311 -7.39 -3.24 -14.41
C CYS A 311 -6.51 -4.46 -14.17
N ILE A 312 -6.52 -5.39 -15.11
CA ILE A 312 -5.66 -6.57 -15.04
C ILE A 312 -4.19 -6.19 -15.23
N ASP A 313 -3.29 -6.97 -14.66
CA ASP A 313 -1.87 -6.88 -15.01
C ASP A 313 -1.64 -7.64 -16.32
N TYR A 314 -1.45 -6.90 -17.41
CA TYR A 314 -1.33 -7.48 -18.74
C TYR A 314 -0.21 -8.51 -18.85
N ALA A 315 0.95 -8.23 -18.27
CA ALA A 315 2.09 -9.13 -18.36
C ALA A 315 1.87 -10.42 -17.57
N VAL A 316 1.27 -10.32 -16.38
CA VAL A 316 1.04 -11.48 -15.50
C VAL A 316 -0.14 -12.33 -15.99
N VAL A 317 -1.24 -11.67 -16.36
CA VAL A 317 -2.43 -12.35 -16.89
C VAL A 317 -2.12 -12.97 -18.26
N GLY A 318 -1.29 -12.29 -19.09
CA GLY A 318 -0.82 -12.85 -20.36
C GLY A 318 -0.04 -14.16 -20.17
N LYS A 319 0.94 -14.18 -19.27
CA LYS A 319 1.65 -15.42 -18.93
C LYS A 319 0.72 -16.52 -18.41
N TRP A 320 -0.24 -16.16 -17.56
CA TRP A 320 -1.23 -17.11 -17.09
C TRP A 320 -2.10 -17.65 -18.25
N ALA A 321 -2.52 -16.78 -19.16
CA ALA A 321 -3.29 -17.15 -20.36
C ALA A 321 -2.50 -18.12 -21.26
N ASP A 322 -1.19 -17.90 -21.43
CA ASP A 322 -0.31 -18.81 -22.16
C ASP A 322 -0.30 -20.22 -21.55
N THR A 323 -0.27 -20.33 -20.20
CA THR A 323 -0.37 -21.63 -19.53
C THR A 323 -1.71 -22.33 -19.77
N LYS A 324 -2.76 -21.56 -20.05
CA LYS A 324 -4.12 -22.04 -20.37
C LYS A 324 -4.35 -22.20 -21.87
N LYS A 325 -3.35 -21.86 -22.69
CA LYS A 325 -3.41 -21.89 -24.16
C LYS A 325 -4.53 -20.97 -24.70
N LEU A 326 -4.79 -19.85 -24.05
CA LEU A 326 -5.74 -18.85 -24.50
C LEU A 326 -5.08 -17.97 -25.57
N THR A 327 -5.78 -17.73 -26.65
CA THR A 327 -5.33 -16.81 -27.71
C THR A 327 -5.98 -15.45 -27.54
N TYR A 328 -5.20 -14.38 -27.70
CA TYR A 328 -5.67 -12.99 -27.64
C TYR A 328 -4.74 -12.08 -28.45
N THR A 329 -5.24 -10.96 -28.93
CA THR A 329 -4.50 -10.02 -29.79
C THR A 329 -3.95 -8.82 -28.99
N GLY A 330 -4.49 -8.56 -27.79
CA GLY A 330 -4.05 -7.42 -26.95
C GLY A 330 -4.82 -7.33 -25.65
N TYR A 331 -4.54 -6.25 -24.92
CA TYR A 331 -5.13 -6.03 -23.60
C TYR A 331 -6.67 -6.07 -23.60
N PRO A 332 -7.38 -5.35 -24.51
CA PRO A 332 -8.85 -5.32 -24.47
C PRO A 332 -9.45 -6.71 -24.59
N GLU A 333 -8.95 -7.52 -25.53
CA GLU A 333 -9.46 -8.87 -25.75
C GLU A 333 -9.12 -9.79 -24.57
N LEU A 334 -7.88 -9.72 -24.03
CA LEU A 334 -7.49 -10.53 -22.89
C LEU A 334 -8.35 -10.21 -21.67
N ALA A 335 -8.56 -8.92 -21.38
CA ALA A 335 -9.34 -8.48 -20.22
C ALA A 335 -10.81 -8.95 -20.28
N GLN A 336 -11.35 -9.16 -21.48
CA GLN A 336 -12.75 -9.58 -21.69
C GLN A 336 -12.93 -11.10 -21.85
N LYS A 337 -11.86 -11.91 -21.79
CA LYS A 337 -12.00 -13.36 -21.80
C LYS A 337 -12.77 -13.87 -20.57
N PRO A 338 -13.73 -14.78 -20.75
CA PRO A 338 -14.47 -15.36 -19.61
C PRO A 338 -13.57 -15.97 -18.54
N GLU A 339 -12.50 -16.65 -18.97
CA GLU A 339 -11.53 -17.27 -18.05
C GLU A 339 -10.78 -16.22 -17.22
N VAL A 340 -10.58 -15.02 -17.76
CA VAL A 340 -9.97 -13.91 -17.03
C VAL A 340 -10.96 -13.30 -16.05
N TYR A 341 -12.25 -13.26 -16.37
CA TYR A 341 -13.29 -12.88 -15.42
C TYR A 341 -13.38 -13.87 -14.26
N ASP A 342 -13.32 -15.18 -14.52
CA ASP A 342 -13.28 -16.21 -13.47
C ASP A 342 -12.04 -16.07 -12.57
N LEU A 343 -10.87 -15.80 -13.19
CA LEU A 343 -9.64 -15.55 -12.47
C LEU A 343 -9.75 -14.33 -11.54
N VAL A 344 -10.26 -13.22 -12.05
CA VAL A 344 -10.44 -11.97 -11.29
C VAL A 344 -11.49 -12.13 -10.19
N GLU A 345 -12.61 -12.81 -10.48
CA GLU A 345 -13.65 -13.13 -9.49
C GLU A 345 -13.06 -13.90 -8.31
N GLU A 346 -12.21 -14.89 -8.57
CA GLU A 346 -11.52 -15.65 -7.52
C GLU A 346 -10.66 -14.73 -6.63
N GLN A 347 -9.96 -13.74 -7.22
CA GLN A 347 -9.16 -12.80 -6.45
C GLN A 347 -10.05 -11.87 -5.61
N ILE A 348 -11.15 -11.40 -6.17
CA ILE A 348 -12.11 -10.56 -5.41
C ILE A 348 -12.72 -11.34 -4.26
N ARG A 349 -13.08 -12.61 -4.45
CA ARG A 349 -13.57 -13.47 -3.35
C ARG A 349 -12.54 -13.63 -2.24
N LYS A 350 -11.26 -13.79 -2.58
CA LYS A 350 -10.17 -13.82 -1.59
C LYS A 350 -10.07 -12.50 -0.82
N ALA A 351 -10.15 -11.36 -1.50
CA ALA A 351 -10.14 -10.04 -0.87
C ALA A 351 -11.38 -9.81 0.03
N ASN A 352 -12.53 -10.36 -0.36
CA ASN A 352 -13.78 -10.25 0.41
C ASN A 352 -13.84 -11.14 1.65
N LYS A 353 -12.99 -12.18 1.76
CA LYS A 353 -13.13 -13.27 2.74
C LYS A 353 -13.30 -12.82 4.19
N ASP A 354 -12.52 -11.81 4.59
CA ASP A 354 -12.49 -11.35 5.99
C ASP A 354 -13.21 -9.99 6.17
N LEU A 355 -14.01 -9.59 5.17
CA LEU A 355 -14.72 -8.31 5.19
C LEU A 355 -16.17 -8.51 5.69
N PRO A 356 -16.72 -7.51 6.43
CA PRO A 356 -18.13 -7.47 6.71
C PRO A 356 -18.95 -7.48 5.42
N GLU A 357 -20.12 -8.15 5.41
CA GLU A 357 -20.95 -8.32 4.21
C GLU A 357 -21.23 -7.00 3.45
N LEU A 358 -21.43 -5.92 4.18
CA LEU A 358 -21.81 -4.62 3.62
C LEU A 358 -20.68 -3.90 2.87
N VAL A 359 -19.44 -4.25 3.16
CA VAL A 359 -18.26 -3.65 2.51
C VAL A 359 -17.59 -4.59 1.51
N LYS A 360 -18.21 -5.72 1.20
CA LYS A 360 -17.75 -6.62 0.16
C LYS A 360 -18.02 -6.03 -1.23
N VAL A 361 -17.12 -6.27 -2.16
CA VAL A 361 -17.35 -5.99 -3.58
C VAL A 361 -18.34 -7.01 -4.13
N ILE A 362 -19.49 -6.54 -4.60
CA ILE A 362 -20.61 -7.39 -5.06
C ILE A 362 -20.61 -7.58 -6.57
N LYS A 363 -20.20 -6.54 -7.33
CA LYS A 363 -20.09 -6.61 -8.79
C LYS A 363 -18.79 -5.99 -9.24
N PHE A 364 -18.28 -6.46 -10.37
CA PHE A 364 -17.09 -5.87 -10.99
C PHE A 364 -17.17 -5.93 -12.52
N VAL A 365 -16.27 -5.17 -13.14
CA VAL A 365 -16.01 -5.16 -14.56
C VAL A 365 -14.51 -5.07 -14.80
N ASN A 366 -13.97 -5.79 -15.78
CA ASN A 366 -12.60 -5.60 -16.21
C ASN A 366 -12.56 -4.44 -17.21
N LEU A 367 -11.73 -3.43 -16.93
CA LEU A 367 -11.55 -2.30 -17.83
C LEU A 367 -10.81 -2.76 -19.09
N TYR A 368 -11.09 -2.11 -20.21
CA TYR A 368 -10.51 -2.41 -21.52
C TYR A 368 -9.08 -1.89 -21.73
N LYS A 369 -8.55 -1.14 -20.76
CA LYS A 369 -7.18 -0.61 -20.74
C LYS A 369 -6.68 -0.48 -19.29
N GLU A 370 -5.38 -0.29 -19.13
CA GLU A 370 -4.82 0.14 -17.85
C GLU A 370 -5.10 1.63 -17.59
N LEU A 371 -5.20 2.01 -16.32
CA LEU A 371 -5.30 3.41 -15.92
C LEU A 371 -3.95 4.10 -16.13
N ASP A 372 -3.98 5.32 -16.66
CA ASP A 372 -2.79 6.07 -17.00
C ASP A 372 -2.77 7.47 -16.36
N ALA A 373 -1.54 7.94 -16.07
CA ALA A 373 -1.31 9.29 -15.56
C ALA A 373 -1.41 10.36 -16.68
N ASP A 374 -1.01 10.02 -17.90
CA ASP A 374 -1.06 10.93 -19.04
C ASP A 374 -2.49 11.15 -19.55
N ASP A 375 -3.37 10.18 -19.29
CA ASP A 375 -4.82 10.30 -19.51
C ASP A 375 -5.55 11.02 -18.35
N ASP A 376 -4.83 11.63 -17.43
CA ASP A 376 -5.36 12.29 -16.24
C ASP A 376 -6.13 11.36 -15.26
N GLU A 377 -6.07 10.05 -15.44
CA GLU A 377 -6.77 9.07 -14.59
C GLU A 377 -6.07 8.86 -13.25
N LEU A 378 -4.74 8.98 -13.28
CA LEU A 378 -3.88 8.89 -12.12
C LEU A 378 -3.09 10.19 -11.92
N THR A 379 -2.72 10.47 -10.69
CA THR A 379 -1.72 11.51 -10.42
C THR A 379 -0.32 11.01 -10.81
N ARG A 380 0.68 11.91 -10.87
CA ARG A 380 2.10 11.53 -11.06
C ARG A 380 2.62 10.56 -9.99
N THR A 381 2.00 10.55 -8.82
CA THR A 381 2.25 9.58 -7.75
C THR A 381 1.37 8.32 -7.85
N ARG A 382 0.64 8.17 -8.97
CA ARG A 382 -0.28 7.07 -9.29
C ARG A 382 -1.45 6.92 -8.30
N LYS A 383 -1.92 8.00 -7.69
CA LYS A 383 -3.19 8.02 -6.97
C LYS A 383 -4.33 8.25 -7.94
N LEU A 384 -5.43 7.51 -7.78
CA LEU A 384 -6.62 7.60 -8.61
C LEU A 384 -7.27 9.00 -8.50
N ARG A 385 -7.55 9.62 -9.64
CA ARG A 385 -8.29 10.89 -9.72
C ARG A 385 -9.79 10.61 -9.83
N ARG A 386 -10.42 10.23 -8.72
CA ARG A 386 -11.77 9.67 -8.64
C ARG A 386 -12.84 10.46 -9.37
N GLU A 387 -12.85 11.80 -9.23
CA GLU A 387 -13.84 12.65 -9.91
C GLU A 387 -13.67 12.59 -11.42
N PHE A 388 -12.44 12.63 -11.90
CA PHE A 388 -12.15 12.54 -13.33
C PHE A 388 -12.54 11.19 -13.91
N VAL A 389 -12.10 10.12 -13.27
CA VAL A 389 -12.39 8.73 -13.67
C VAL A 389 -13.89 8.46 -13.61
N GLY A 390 -14.57 8.99 -12.57
CA GLY A 390 -16.02 8.88 -12.43
C GLY A 390 -16.81 9.50 -13.58
N LYS A 391 -16.37 10.66 -14.09
CA LYS A 391 -16.97 11.31 -15.26
C LYS A 391 -16.61 10.58 -16.57
N LYS A 392 -15.33 10.19 -16.70
CA LYS A 392 -14.83 9.52 -17.92
C LYS A 392 -15.50 8.18 -18.18
N TYR A 393 -15.80 7.43 -17.13
CA TYR A 393 -16.38 6.09 -17.17
C TYR A 393 -17.81 6.04 -16.61
N GLU A 394 -18.58 7.11 -16.75
CA GLU A 394 -19.94 7.23 -16.21
C GLU A 394 -20.86 6.11 -16.72
N ASP A 395 -20.75 5.73 -17.99
CA ASP A 395 -21.52 4.65 -18.59
C ASP A 395 -21.26 3.31 -17.92
N ILE A 396 -19.98 3.02 -17.60
CA ILE A 396 -19.57 1.81 -16.87
C ILE A 396 -20.15 1.83 -15.46
N VAL A 397 -20.05 2.97 -14.78
CA VAL A 397 -20.61 3.13 -13.42
C VAL A 397 -22.11 2.91 -13.42
N ASN A 398 -22.83 3.51 -14.36
CA ASN A 398 -24.28 3.35 -14.47
C ASN A 398 -24.68 1.90 -14.80
N ALA A 399 -23.94 1.24 -15.64
CA ALA A 399 -24.16 -0.17 -15.97
C ALA A 399 -23.96 -1.09 -14.74
N LEU A 400 -22.91 -0.87 -13.91
CA LEU A 400 -22.64 -1.63 -12.70
C LEU A 400 -23.80 -1.60 -11.68
N TYR A 401 -24.53 -0.47 -11.62
CA TYR A 401 -25.68 -0.29 -10.72
C TYR A 401 -27.04 -0.56 -11.36
N SER A 402 -27.03 -0.94 -12.64
CA SER A 402 -28.24 -1.33 -13.37
C SER A 402 -28.45 -2.84 -13.31
N LYS A 403 -29.47 -3.33 -14.07
CA LYS A 403 -29.70 -4.76 -14.31
C LYS A 403 -28.98 -5.25 -15.58
N ALA A 404 -28.17 -4.42 -16.22
CA ALA A 404 -27.44 -4.80 -17.43
C ALA A 404 -26.36 -5.84 -17.10
N ASP A 405 -26.17 -6.78 -18.01
CA ASP A 405 -25.11 -7.80 -17.93
C ASP A 405 -23.81 -7.33 -18.61
N GLY A 406 -23.81 -6.13 -19.21
CA GLY A 406 -22.65 -5.56 -19.89
C GLY A 406 -22.89 -4.14 -20.36
N VAL A 407 -21.83 -3.52 -20.90
CA VAL A 407 -21.84 -2.17 -21.49
C VAL A 407 -21.00 -2.17 -22.76
N HIS A 408 -21.55 -1.61 -23.84
CA HIS A 408 -20.83 -1.42 -25.08
C HIS A 408 -19.95 -0.18 -25.00
N ILE A 409 -18.67 -0.33 -25.34
CA ILE A 409 -17.69 0.75 -25.39
C ILE A 409 -17.26 0.98 -26.83
N ASP A 410 -17.41 2.22 -27.28
CA ASP A 410 -16.95 2.70 -28.59
C ASP A 410 -16.17 4.01 -28.36
N THR A 411 -14.83 3.91 -28.25
CA THR A 411 -14.00 5.05 -27.85
C THR A 411 -12.61 4.99 -28.52
N THR A 412 -11.94 6.14 -28.53
CA THR A 412 -10.54 6.23 -28.98
C THR A 412 -9.63 6.45 -27.79
N ILE A 413 -8.66 5.56 -27.59
CA ILE A 413 -7.59 5.74 -26.62
C ILE A 413 -6.35 6.32 -27.29
N THR A 414 -5.63 7.16 -26.55
CA THR A 414 -4.32 7.67 -26.94
C THR A 414 -3.27 7.03 -26.02
N TYR A 415 -2.24 6.39 -26.59
CA TYR A 415 -1.13 5.81 -25.86
C TYR A 415 -0.06 6.86 -25.53
N GLU A 416 0.84 6.57 -24.58
CA GLU A 416 1.97 7.43 -24.19
C GLU A 416 2.83 7.89 -25.38
N ASP A 417 2.94 7.09 -26.41
CA ASP A 417 3.68 7.42 -27.67
C ASP A 417 2.87 8.26 -28.66
N GLY A 418 1.68 8.74 -28.28
CA GLY A 418 0.78 9.55 -29.10
C GLY A 418 -0.04 8.77 -30.14
N ARG A 419 0.13 7.46 -30.26
CA ARG A 419 -0.70 6.63 -31.12
C ARG A 419 -2.13 6.60 -30.63
N LYS A 420 -3.09 6.71 -31.56
CA LYS A 420 -4.52 6.60 -31.27
C LYS A 420 -5.06 5.29 -31.80
N THR A 421 -5.78 4.56 -30.97
CA THR A 421 -6.46 3.33 -31.36
C THR A 421 -7.93 3.44 -31.02
N HIS A 422 -8.78 3.16 -32.02
CA HIS A 422 -10.21 3.08 -31.82
C HIS A 422 -10.55 1.70 -31.26
N ILE A 423 -11.27 1.66 -30.14
CA ILE A 423 -11.66 0.43 -29.45
C ILE A 423 -13.17 0.33 -29.47
N LYS A 424 -13.63 -0.81 -29.99
CA LYS A 424 -15.01 -1.30 -29.86
C LYS A 424 -14.97 -2.60 -29.09
N THR A 425 -15.58 -2.64 -27.92
CA THR A 425 -15.61 -3.83 -27.08
C THR A 425 -16.83 -3.82 -26.19
N ASP A 426 -17.34 -5.01 -25.87
CA ASP A 426 -18.39 -5.19 -24.89
C ASP A 426 -17.75 -5.61 -23.57
N LEU A 427 -18.00 -4.85 -22.50
CA LEU A 427 -17.56 -5.18 -21.16
C LEU A 427 -18.65 -5.96 -20.44
N HIS A 428 -18.30 -7.09 -19.84
CA HIS A 428 -19.22 -7.89 -19.04
C HIS A 428 -19.28 -7.39 -17.61
N ILE A 429 -20.48 -7.31 -17.03
CA ILE A 429 -20.67 -7.03 -15.62
C ILE A 429 -20.82 -8.34 -14.89
N CYS A 430 -19.81 -8.66 -14.08
CA CYS A 430 -19.80 -9.90 -13.33
C CYS A 430 -20.27 -9.68 -11.89
N LYS A 431 -21.19 -10.53 -11.42
CA LYS A 431 -21.60 -10.59 -10.02
C LYS A 431 -20.70 -11.57 -9.29
N VAL A 432 -20.06 -11.12 -8.21
CA VAL A 432 -19.20 -11.97 -7.40
C VAL A 432 -20.06 -13.02 -6.68
N LYS A 433 -19.73 -14.28 -6.88
CA LYS A 433 -20.38 -15.40 -6.19
C LYS A 433 -20.00 -15.39 -4.71
N ALA A 434 -20.96 -15.70 -3.84
CA ALA A 434 -20.77 -15.70 -2.39
C ALA A 434 -19.72 -16.73 -1.92
#